data_237026e7546fb66595840f821f45b211
#
_entry.id   237026e7546fb66595840f821f45b211
#
_cell.length_a   1.000
_cell.length_b   1.000
_cell.length_c   1.000
_cell.angle_alpha   90.00
_cell.angle_beta   90.00
_cell.angle_gamma   90.00
#
_symmetry.space_group_name_H-M   'P 1'
#
loop_
_entity.id
_entity.type
_entity.pdbx_description
1 polymer ?
#
loop_
_entity_poly.entity_id
_entity_poly.type
_entity_poly.pdbx_seq_one_letter_code
_entity_poly.pdbx_strand_id
1 'polypeptide(L)'
;METLTLAKVPGHTLGGMAIQVQTAEGKYVITGDMPHIAQSLFPQMNKMEVIGGEIVDITPAPENWGPFILNSVIYNHYACYDSFNKIMALAEAEDPKWFLTGHDMWCVNKRYFG
;
A
#
# COMPACT_ATOMS: atom_id res chain seq x y z
N MET A 1 -5.12 24.97 4.79
CA MET A 1 -5.50 23.56 4.97
C MET A 1 -4.49 22.64 4.26
N GLU A 2 -3.88 21.78 5.00
CA GLU A 2 -2.94 20.82 4.43
C GLU A 2 -3.68 19.69 3.73
N THR A 3 -3.35 19.43 2.48
CA THR A 3 -3.98 18.39 1.70
C THR A 3 -3.02 17.29 1.27
N LEU A 4 -1.73 17.59 1.24
CA LEU A 4 -0.69 16.63 0.83
C LEU A 4 0.45 16.61 1.84
N THR A 5 0.95 15.42 2.12
CA THR A 5 2.17 15.20 2.89
C THR A 5 3.04 14.21 2.14
N LEU A 6 4.31 14.55 1.94
CA LEU A 6 5.27 13.69 1.26
C LEU A 6 6.20 13.05 2.29
N ALA A 7 6.49 11.78 2.10
CA ALA A 7 7.45 11.06 2.94
C ALA A 7 8.38 10.23 2.09
N LYS A 8 9.67 10.22 2.44
CA LYS A 8 10.62 9.33 1.79
C LYS A 8 10.39 7.91 2.25
N VAL A 9 10.28 6.99 1.29
CA VAL A 9 10.09 5.56 1.54
C VAL A 9 11.08 4.77 0.70
N PRO A 10 12.37 4.86 1.02
CA PRO A 10 13.39 4.13 0.26
C PRO A 10 13.25 2.62 0.46
N GLY A 11 13.78 1.87 -0.50
CA GLY A 11 13.78 0.41 -0.43
C GLY A 11 13.69 -0.21 -1.81
N HIS A 12 12.57 -0.04 -2.50
CA HIS A 12 12.44 -0.43 -3.90
C HIS A 12 13.41 0.39 -4.76
N THR A 13 13.44 1.70 -4.50
CA THR A 13 14.43 2.62 -5.08
C THR A 13 14.94 3.57 -3.98
N LEU A 14 16.04 4.27 -4.23
CA LEU A 14 16.55 5.28 -3.30
C LEU A 14 15.62 6.48 -3.16
N GLY A 15 14.98 6.87 -4.25
CA GLY A 15 14.17 8.09 -4.32
C GLY A 15 12.69 7.86 -4.12
N GLY A 16 12.27 6.68 -3.66
CA GLY A 16 10.86 6.36 -3.46
C GLY A 16 10.18 7.33 -2.50
N MET A 17 8.95 7.75 -2.85
CA MET A 17 8.14 8.67 -2.05
C MET A 17 6.75 8.11 -1.88
N ALA A 18 6.18 8.29 -0.69
CA ALA A 18 4.76 8.07 -0.45
C ALA A 18 4.08 9.44 -0.30
N ILE A 19 2.83 9.51 -0.73
CA ILE A 19 2.06 10.75 -0.68
C ILE A 19 0.80 10.49 0.13
N GLN A 20 0.64 11.20 1.25
CA GLN A 20 -0.59 11.20 2.02
C GLN A 20 -1.50 12.29 1.43
N VAL A 21 -2.73 11.93 1.11
CA VAL A 21 -3.72 12.85 0.55
C VAL A 21 -4.91 12.91 1.50
N GLN A 22 -5.20 14.11 2.01
CA GLN A 22 -6.40 14.31 2.82
C GLN A 22 -7.60 14.49 1.89
N THR A 23 -8.61 13.66 2.06
CA THR A 23 -9.85 13.73 1.29
C THR A 23 -11.04 13.87 2.23
N ALA A 24 -12.24 14.05 1.67
CA ALA A 24 -13.46 14.10 2.46
C ALA A 24 -13.74 12.77 3.18
N GLU A 25 -13.26 11.66 2.63
CA GLU A 25 -13.40 10.33 3.25
C GLU A 25 -12.37 10.08 4.35
N GLY A 26 -11.18 10.65 4.23
CA GLY A 26 -10.07 10.41 5.15
C GLY A 26 -8.73 10.55 4.46
N LYS A 27 -7.70 9.97 5.05
CA LYS A 27 -6.33 10.07 4.57
C LYS A 27 -5.95 8.84 3.75
N TYR A 28 -5.84 9.02 2.44
CA TYR A 28 -5.28 8.00 1.54
C TYR A 28 -3.77 8.13 1.45
N VAL A 29 -3.10 7.04 1.20
CA VAL A 29 -1.64 7.03 0.97
C VAL A 29 -1.36 6.41 -0.39
N ILE A 30 -0.73 7.18 -1.26
CA ILE A 30 -0.28 6.70 -2.57
C ILE A 30 1.14 6.19 -2.36
N THR A 31 1.35 4.90 -2.56
CA THR A 31 2.61 4.25 -2.22
C THR A 31 3.49 3.93 -3.43
N GLY A 32 2.93 3.93 -4.65
CA GLY A 32 3.66 3.45 -5.81
C GLY A 32 4.02 1.97 -5.65
N ASP A 33 5.29 1.65 -5.81
CA ASP A 33 5.77 0.27 -5.69
C ASP A 33 6.38 -0.06 -4.33
N MET A 34 6.04 0.71 -3.31
CA MET A 34 6.49 0.47 -1.94
C MET A 34 5.28 0.38 -0.98
N PRO A 35 4.57 -0.75 -0.90
CA PRO A 35 4.76 -2.00 -1.64
C PRO A 35 4.08 -2.02 -3.01
N HIS A 36 4.29 -3.11 -3.75
CA HIS A 36 3.61 -3.31 -5.03
C HIS A 36 2.12 -3.54 -4.86
N ILE A 37 1.75 -4.33 -3.86
CA ILE A 37 0.34 -4.65 -3.54
C ILE A 37 0.12 -4.57 -2.04
N ALA A 38 -1.13 -4.34 -1.67
CA ALA A 38 -1.53 -4.19 -0.26
C ALA A 38 -1.27 -5.45 0.57
N GLN A 39 -1.26 -6.63 -0.02
CA GLN A 39 -1.01 -7.88 0.70
C GLN A 39 0.36 -7.89 1.38
N SER A 40 1.33 -7.14 0.86
CA SER A 40 2.64 -6.99 1.51
C SER A 40 2.52 -6.34 2.89
N LEU A 41 1.57 -5.42 3.06
CA LEU A 41 1.31 -4.74 4.33
C LEU A 41 0.30 -5.49 5.18
N PHE A 42 -0.62 -6.20 4.55
CA PHE A 42 -1.71 -6.93 5.20
C PHE A 42 -1.67 -8.40 4.78
N PRO A 43 -0.70 -9.17 5.29
CA PRO A 43 -0.42 -10.52 4.78
C PRO A 43 -1.58 -11.49 4.92
N GLN A 44 -2.48 -11.29 5.88
CA GLN A 44 -3.62 -12.17 6.12
C GLN A 44 -4.84 -11.85 5.25
N MET A 45 -4.73 -10.93 4.30
CA MET A 45 -5.80 -10.69 3.32
C MET A 45 -6.15 -11.99 2.61
N ASN A 46 -7.43 -12.25 2.44
CA ASN A 46 -7.92 -13.45 1.76
C ASN A 46 -8.79 -13.14 0.54
N LYS A 47 -8.95 -11.87 0.21
CA LYS A 47 -9.72 -11.44 -0.96
C LYS A 47 -9.01 -10.29 -1.68
N MET A 48 -9.21 -10.22 -2.98
CA MET A 48 -8.63 -9.19 -3.82
C MET A 48 -9.63 -8.79 -4.90
N GLU A 49 -9.72 -7.50 -5.18
CA GLU A 49 -10.54 -6.99 -6.27
C GLU A 49 -9.68 -6.91 -7.54
N VAL A 50 -10.16 -7.53 -8.61
CA VAL A 50 -9.49 -7.50 -9.92
C VAL A 50 -10.13 -6.45 -10.83
N ILE A 51 -9.53 -6.23 -11.99
CA ILE A 51 -10.08 -5.31 -12.99
C ILE A 51 -11.52 -5.71 -13.30
N GLY A 52 -12.41 -4.73 -13.32
CA GLY A 52 -13.84 -4.96 -13.56
C GLY A 52 -14.66 -5.07 -12.28
N GLY A 53 -14.01 -5.11 -11.11
CA GLY A 53 -14.69 -5.09 -9.82
C GLY A 53 -15.01 -6.46 -9.22
N GLU A 54 -14.65 -7.56 -9.87
CA GLU A 54 -14.84 -8.89 -9.32
C GLU A 54 -13.94 -9.11 -8.12
N ILE A 55 -14.49 -9.69 -7.05
CA ILE A 55 -13.73 -10.06 -5.86
C ILE A 55 -13.37 -11.53 -5.94
N VAL A 56 -12.09 -11.84 -5.87
CA VAL A 56 -11.59 -13.20 -5.92
C VAL A 56 -10.91 -13.60 -4.61
N ASP A 57 -10.90 -14.89 -4.31
CA ASP A 57 -10.20 -15.40 -3.14
C ASP A 57 -8.70 -15.49 -3.44
N ILE A 58 -7.90 -15.12 -2.46
CA ILE A 58 -6.45 -15.27 -2.50
C ILE A 58 -5.99 -16.05 -1.27
N THR A 59 -4.84 -16.66 -1.35
CA THR A 59 -4.29 -17.41 -0.23
C THR A 59 -3.66 -16.45 0.78
N PRO A 60 -4.17 -16.39 2.02
CA PRO A 60 -3.56 -15.54 3.04
C PRO A 60 -2.22 -16.13 3.49
N ALA A 61 -1.32 -15.26 3.94
CA ALA A 61 -0.10 -15.69 4.60
C ALA A 61 -0.42 -16.31 5.98
N PRO A 62 0.49 -17.12 6.55
CA PRO A 62 0.31 -17.62 7.90
C PRO A 62 0.06 -16.51 8.92
N GLU A 63 -0.74 -16.79 9.94
CA GLU A 63 -1.17 -15.80 10.94
C GLU A 63 -0.02 -15.07 11.63
N ASN A 64 1.12 -15.73 11.76
CA ASN A 64 2.28 -15.17 12.45
C ASN A 64 3.19 -14.33 11.54
N TRP A 65 2.83 -14.18 10.26
CA TRP A 65 3.62 -13.35 9.35
C TRP A 65 3.24 -11.87 9.50
N GLY A 66 4.25 -11.02 9.62
CA GLY A 66 4.10 -9.58 9.47
C GLY A 66 4.27 -9.15 8.01
N PRO A 67 4.33 -7.84 7.76
CA PRO A 67 4.57 -7.32 6.41
C PRO A 67 5.79 -7.96 5.76
N PHE A 68 5.71 -8.21 4.45
CA PHE A 68 6.76 -8.91 3.73
C PHE A 68 7.02 -8.29 2.37
N ILE A 69 8.21 -8.55 1.83
CA ILE A 69 8.64 -8.07 0.53
C ILE A 69 8.33 -9.14 -0.50
N LEU A 70 7.62 -8.76 -1.55
CA LEU A 70 7.42 -9.64 -2.71
C LEU A 70 8.74 -9.76 -3.48
N ASN A 71 8.88 -10.86 -4.19
CA ASN A 71 10.03 -11.07 -5.04
C ASN A 71 10.02 -10.07 -6.20
N SER A 72 10.88 -9.09 -6.15
CA SER A 72 10.99 -8.06 -7.17
C SER A 72 12.35 -7.39 -7.10
N VAL A 73 12.57 -6.42 -7.96
CA VAL A 73 13.79 -5.62 -7.96
C VAL A 73 13.74 -4.68 -6.76
N ILE A 74 14.55 -4.96 -5.76
CA ILE A 74 14.61 -4.19 -4.51
C ILE A 74 16.03 -3.69 -4.29
N TYR A 75 16.17 -2.40 -4.12
CA TYR A 75 17.47 -1.78 -3.86
C TYR A 75 17.98 -2.12 -2.45
N ASN A 76 17.12 -2.02 -1.45
CA ASN A 76 17.49 -2.24 -0.05
C ASN A 76 16.31 -2.82 0.74
N HIS A 77 16.40 -4.11 1.09
CA HIS A 77 15.31 -4.83 1.79
C HIS A 77 15.06 -4.27 3.19
N TYR A 78 16.10 -3.92 3.93
CA TYR A 78 15.93 -3.37 5.29
C TYR A 78 15.18 -2.03 5.25
N ALA A 79 15.56 -1.17 4.28
CA ALA A 79 14.86 0.09 4.10
C ALA A 79 13.39 -0.09 3.75
N CYS A 80 13.04 -1.17 3.02
CA CYS A 80 11.63 -1.48 2.73
C CYS A 80 10.83 -1.66 4.00
N TYR A 81 11.32 -2.44 4.95
CA TYR A 81 10.59 -2.68 6.21
C TYR A 81 10.42 -1.40 7.02
N ASP A 82 11.44 -0.56 7.11
CA ASP A 82 11.33 0.74 7.76
C ASP A 82 10.29 1.62 7.06
N SER A 83 10.29 1.60 5.73
CA SER A 83 9.35 2.37 4.92
C SER A 83 7.92 1.89 5.09
N PHE A 84 7.70 0.58 5.22
CA PHE A 84 6.37 0.02 5.49
C PHE A 84 5.79 0.61 6.78
N ASN A 85 6.60 0.72 7.82
CA ASN A 85 6.15 1.33 9.08
C ASN A 85 5.74 2.79 8.90
N LYS A 86 6.47 3.56 8.11
CA LYS A 86 6.13 4.95 7.80
C LYS A 86 4.80 5.03 7.05
N ILE A 87 4.65 4.19 6.03
CA ILE A 87 3.44 4.15 5.19
C ILE A 87 2.22 3.83 6.03
N MET A 88 2.31 2.84 6.90
CA MET A 88 1.21 2.47 7.80
C MET A 88 0.82 3.63 8.71
N ALA A 89 1.79 4.40 9.18
CA ALA A 89 1.53 5.54 10.07
C ALA A 89 0.88 6.72 9.36
N LEU A 90 1.00 6.83 8.05
CA LEU A 90 0.44 7.94 7.27
C LEU A 90 -1.04 7.76 6.95
N ALA A 91 -1.54 6.54 6.95
CA ALA A 91 -2.92 6.25 6.53
C ALA A 91 -3.94 6.58 7.63
N GLU A 92 -5.20 6.66 7.25
CA GLU A 92 -6.31 6.91 8.17
C GLU A 92 -6.43 5.79 9.20
N ALA A 93 -6.26 4.54 8.76
CA ALA A 93 -6.36 3.37 9.61
C ALA A 93 -5.60 2.20 8.97
N GLU A 94 -5.40 1.13 9.73
CA GLU A 94 -4.76 -0.09 9.24
C GLU A 94 -5.74 -0.96 8.46
N ASP A 95 -6.14 -0.45 7.29
CA ASP A 95 -7.09 -1.11 6.40
C ASP A 95 -6.60 -0.91 4.97
N PRO A 96 -6.55 -1.98 4.14
CA PRO A 96 -6.05 -1.90 2.76
C PRO A 96 -6.68 -0.82 1.91
N LYS A 97 -7.92 -0.45 2.16
CA LYS A 97 -8.65 0.54 1.35
C LYS A 97 -8.01 1.95 1.37
N TRP A 98 -7.14 2.22 2.32
CA TRP A 98 -6.48 3.53 2.43
C TRP A 98 -5.15 3.62 1.68
N PHE A 99 -4.72 2.50 1.07
CA PHE A 99 -3.41 2.44 0.41
C PHE A 99 -3.57 2.23 -1.09
N LEU A 100 -3.15 3.22 -1.87
CA LEU A 100 -3.14 3.14 -3.34
C LEU A 100 -1.76 2.67 -3.77
N THR A 101 -1.64 1.36 -3.94
CA THR A 101 -0.40 0.71 -4.34
C THR A 101 -0.27 0.66 -5.87
N GLY A 102 0.94 0.43 -6.36
CA GLY A 102 1.20 0.49 -7.79
C GLY A 102 0.57 -0.64 -8.61
N HIS A 103 0.28 -1.77 -7.99
CA HIS A 103 -0.16 -2.98 -8.72
C HIS A 103 -1.53 -3.52 -8.28
N ASP A 104 -2.24 -2.86 -7.38
CA ASP A 104 -3.58 -3.27 -6.99
C ASP A 104 -4.63 -2.77 -7.96
N MET A 105 -5.44 -3.69 -8.48
CA MET A 105 -6.41 -3.36 -9.52
C MET A 105 -7.63 -2.60 -9.02
N TRP A 106 -7.97 -2.71 -7.75
CA TRP A 106 -9.12 -1.99 -7.21
C TRP A 106 -8.98 -0.47 -7.36
N CYS A 107 -7.74 0.03 -7.34
CA CYS A 107 -7.48 1.45 -7.53
C CYS A 107 -7.92 1.94 -8.91
N VAL A 108 -7.85 1.09 -9.92
CA VAL A 108 -8.31 1.40 -11.27
C VAL A 108 -9.84 1.43 -11.33
N ASN A 109 -10.49 0.54 -10.60
CA ASN A 109 -11.95 0.44 -10.57
C ASN A 109 -12.59 1.61 -9.83
N LYS A 110 -11.98 2.04 -8.75
CA LYS A 110 -12.44 3.18 -7.96
C LYS A 110 -11.95 4.47 -8.59
N ARG A 111 -12.84 5.25 -9.16
CA ARG A 111 -12.47 6.47 -9.91
C ARG A 111 -12.51 7.74 -9.10
N TYR A 112 -13.09 7.68 -7.91
CA TYR A 112 -13.26 8.86 -7.07
C TYR A 112 -12.90 8.53 -5.63
N PHE A 113 -12.07 9.35 -5.03
CA PHE A 113 -11.51 9.11 -3.69
C PHE A 113 -11.93 10.19 -2.68
N GLY A 114 -13.13 10.65 -2.78
CA GLY A 114 -13.64 11.69 -1.90
C GLY A 114 -13.27 13.07 -2.36
#